data_dc524956272e9228a35fba3aeaeeef9e
#
_entry.id   dc524956272e9228a35fba3aeaeeef9e
#
_cell.length_a   1.000
_cell.length_b   1.000
_cell.length_c   1.000
_cell.angle_alpha   90.00
_cell.angle_beta   90.00
_cell.angle_gamma   90.00
#
_symmetry.space_group_name_H-M   'P 1'
#
loop_
_entity.id
_entity.type
_entity.pdbx_description
1 polymer ?
#
loop_
_entity_poly.entity_id
_entity_poly.type
_entity_poly.pdbx_seq_one_letter_code
_entity_poly.pdbx_strand_id
1 'polypeptide(L)'
;MKFQQWPKRDPDKNYFKVPNEVFHIGLSYPEISIYCYLLSIEDRETYQCWPSYKTIGKALGMSENTVSKYVRSLEEKGLIRTEPTMVRSKDGRPLNGNLLYTIRPIQAAVEIVLRAAVPAAGGGYRPSKGGGTPRRIGP
;
A
#
# COMPACT_ATOMS: atom_id res chain seq x y z
N MET A 1 -10.68 -31.57 -30.21
CA MET A 1 -9.88 -30.91 -29.21
C MET A 1 -10.50 -30.92 -27.83
N LYS A 2 -9.71 -31.25 -26.85
CA LYS A 2 -10.22 -31.26 -25.53
C LYS A 2 -9.96 -29.98 -24.83
N PHE A 3 -10.96 -29.46 -24.15
CA PHE A 3 -10.74 -28.31 -23.34
C PHE A 3 -10.01 -28.73 -22.10
N GLN A 4 -9.02 -27.96 -21.75
CA GLN A 4 -8.38 -28.17 -20.50
C GLN A 4 -9.25 -27.67 -19.39
N GLN A 5 -9.52 -28.48 -18.42
CA GLN A 5 -10.27 -28.01 -17.29
C GLN A 5 -9.35 -27.37 -16.29
N TRP A 6 -9.65 -26.13 -15.92
CA TRP A 6 -8.86 -25.43 -14.92
C TRP A 6 -9.39 -25.78 -13.54
N PRO A 7 -8.51 -25.91 -12.56
CA PRO A 7 -8.96 -26.16 -11.21
C PRO A 7 -9.89 -25.03 -10.76
N LYS A 8 -10.85 -25.37 -9.96
CA LYS A 8 -11.73 -24.37 -9.39
C LYS A 8 -10.93 -23.50 -8.45
N ARG A 9 -11.20 -22.22 -8.49
CA ARG A 9 -10.55 -21.29 -7.59
C ARG A 9 -11.31 -21.26 -6.30
N ASP A 10 -10.57 -21.29 -5.20
CA ASP A 10 -11.15 -21.10 -3.89
C ASP A 10 -10.89 -19.66 -3.48
N PRO A 11 -11.91 -18.81 -3.41
CA PRO A 11 -11.70 -17.40 -3.10
C PRO A 11 -11.17 -17.16 -1.70
N ASP A 12 -11.14 -18.18 -0.86
CA ASP A 12 -10.62 -18.05 0.49
C ASP A 12 -9.19 -18.53 0.64
N LYS A 13 -8.61 -19.05 -0.44
CA LYS A 13 -7.24 -19.57 -0.39
C LYS A 13 -6.34 -18.85 -1.36
N ASN A 14 -5.18 -18.44 -0.87
CA ASN A 14 -4.17 -17.79 -1.71
C ASN A 14 -4.67 -16.52 -2.39
N TYR A 15 -5.57 -15.82 -1.73
CA TYR A 15 -6.10 -14.57 -2.21
C TYR A 15 -5.99 -13.54 -1.11
N PHE A 16 -6.00 -12.30 -1.51
CA PHE A 16 -6.09 -11.20 -0.55
C PHE A 16 -6.99 -10.13 -1.16
N LYS A 17 -7.52 -9.28 -0.30
CA LYS A 17 -8.46 -8.24 -0.72
C LYS A 17 -7.76 -6.91 -0.78
N VAL A 18 -8.11 -6.11 -1.78
CA VAL A 18 -7.58 -4.77 -1.94
C VAL A 18 -8.76 -3.80 -1.95
N PRO A 19 -8.72 -2.74 -1.14
CA PRO A 19 -9.78 -1.75 -1.17
C PRO A 19 -9.86 -1.07 -2.53
N ASN A 20 -11.05 -0.88 -3.02
CA ASN A 20 -11.25 -0.22 -4.31
C ASN A 20 -10.71 1.20 -4.31
N GLU A 21 -10.69 1.84 -3.15
CA GLU A 21 -10.25 3.22 -3.01
C GLU A 21 -8.80 3.45 -3.44
N VAL A 22 -7.99 2.39 -3.49
CA VAL A 22 -6.58 2.56 -3.89
C VAL A 22 -6.44 3.18 -5.27
N PHE A 23 -7.45 3.04 -6.11
CA PHE A 23 -7.39 3.59 -7.46
C PHE A 23 -7.89 5.03 -7.54
N HIS A 24 -8.33 5.59 -6.43
CA HIS A 24 -8.98 6.89 -6.43
C HIS A 24 -8.34 7.91 -5.49
N ILE A 25 -7.20 7.58 -4.92
CA ILE A 25 -6.55 8.46 -3.94
C ILE A 25 -5.19 8.94 -4.39
N GLY A 26 -4.92 8.85 -5.68
CA GLY A 26 -3.71 9.45 -6.22
C GLY A 26 -2.43 8.65 -6.04
N LEU A 27 -2.53 7.34 -5.95
CA LEU A 27 -1.35 6.49 -5.82
C LEU A 27 -0.75 6.21 -7.19
N SER A 28 0.58 6.20 -7.24
CA SER A 28 1.29 5.76 -8.43
C SER A 28 1.32 4.23 -8.46
N TYR A 29 1.68 3.66 -9.62
CA TYR A 29 1.69 2.20 -9.71
C TYR A 29 2.72 1.55 -8.76
N PRO A 30 3.89 2.12 -8.50
CA PRO A 30 4.78 1.49 -7.52
C PRO A 30 4.20 1.51 -6.12
N GLU A 31 3.48 2.57 -5.78
CA GLU A 31 2.81 2.64 -4.48
C GLU A 31 1.73 1.58 -4.36
N ILE A 32 0.93 1.42 -5.39
CA ILE A 32 -0.11 0.40 -5.40
C ILE A 32 0.52 -0.99 -5.31
N SER A 33 1.59 -1.22 -6.05
CA SER A 33 2.25 -2.53 -6.04
C SER A 33 2.78 -2.89 -4.65
N ILE A 34 3.45 -1.94 -4.01
CA ILE A 34 4.00 -2.18 -2.67
C ILE A 34 2.86 -2.41 -1.68
N TYR A 35 1.84 -1.58 -1.74
CA TYR A 35 0.70 -1.71 -0.84
C TYR A 35 0.04 -3.07 -0.99
N CYS A 36 -0.19 -3.51 -2.22
CA CYS A 36 -0.78 -4.82 -2.48
C CYS A 36 0.11 -5.95 -1.96
N TYR A 37 1.42 -5.83 -2.14
CA TYR A 37 2.33 -6.85 -1.63
C TYR A 37 2.23 -6.95 -0.12
N LEU A 38 2.22 -5.82 0.57
CA LEU A 38 2.10 -5.81 2.03
C LEU A 38 0.78 -6.41 2.47
N LEU A 39 -0.32 -6.10 1.78
CA LEU A 39 -1.60 -6.70 2.08
C LEU A 39 -1.57 -8.22 1.92
N SER A 40 -0.82 -8.71 0.94
CA SER A 40 -0.78 -10.14 0.66
C SER A 40 -0.06 -10.93 1.73
N ILE A 41 0.85 -10.29 2.48
CA ILE A 41 1.67 -10.97 3.48
C ILE A 41 1.38 -10.54 4.91
N GLU A 42 0.48 -9.60 5.13
CA GLU A 42 0.19 -9.12 6.48
C GLU A 42 -0.48 -10.23 7.32
N ASP A 43 -0.23 -10.17 8.61
CA ASP A 43 -0.95 -10.99 9.55
C ASP A 43 -2.39 -10.50 9.61
N ARG A 44 -3.35 -11.39 9.44
CA ARG A 44 -4.76 -11.00 9.34
C ARG A 44 -5.34 -10.49 10.65
N GLU A 45 -4.70 -10.82 11.75
CA GLU A 45 -5.18 -10.36 13.06
C GLU A 45 -4.55 -9.05 13.47
N THR A 46 -3.27 -8.87 13.19
CA THR A 46 -2.56 -7.66 13.63
C THR A 46 -2.42 -6.63 12.52
N TYR A 47 -2.62 -7.03 11.27
CA TYR A 47 -2.44 -6.18 10.09
C TYR A 47 -0.99 -5.71 9.97
N GLN A 48 -0.05 -6.55 10.39
CA GLN A 48 1.37 -6.20 10.43
C GLN A 48 2.22 -7.18 9.66
N CYS A 49 3.35 -6.71 9.17
CA CYS A 49 4.33 -7.55 8.50
C CYS A 49 5.72 -6.90 8.60
N TRP A 50 6.75 -7.67 8.30
CA TRP A 50 8.14 -7.22 8.46
C TRP A 50 9.04 -7.51 7.26
N PRO A 51 8.63 -7.33 6.02
CA PRO A 51 9.52 -7.64 4.90
C PRO A 51 10.65 -6.62 4.82
N SER A 52 11.83 -7.08 4.41
CA SER A 52 12.92 -6.15 4.16
C SER A 52 12.69 -5.44 2.83
N TYR A 53 13.35 -4.32 2.62
CA TYR A 53 13.28 -3.65 1.32
C TYR A 53 13.76 -4.57 0.21
N LYS A 54 14.75 -5.40 0.51
CA LYS A 54 15.24 -6.35 -0.46
C LYS A 54 14.18 -7.37 -0.85
N THR A 55 13.43 -7.86 0.13
CA THR A 55 12.36 -8.82 -0.10
C THR A 55 11.26 -8.20 -0.95
N ILE A 56 10.85 -6.98 -0.61
CA ILE A 56 9.83 -6.27 -1.39
C ILE A 56 10.35 -6.04 -2.81
N GLY A 57 11.58 -5.58 -2.93
CA GLY A 57 12.17 -5.30 -4.23
C GLY A 57 12.26 -6.53 -5.10
N LYS A 58 12.62 -7.67 -4.53
CA LYS A 58 12.67 -8.91 -5.30
C LYS A 58 11.29 -9.32 -5.78
N ALA A 59 10.29 -9.17 -4.92
CA ALA A 59 8.93 -9.56 -5.29
C ALA A 59 8.37 -8.69 -6.39
N LEU A 60 8.74 -7.42 -6.43
CA LEU A 60 8.11 -6.46 -7.33
C LEU A 60 9.03 -5.97 -8.45
N GLY A 61 10.26 -6.44 -8.49
CA GLY A 61 11.22 -6.00 -9.51
C GLY A 61 11.68 -4.58 -9.32
N MET A 62 11.89 -4.16 -8.09
CA MET A 62 12.32 -2.81 -7.74
C MET A 62 13.62 -2.84 -6.97
N SER A 63 14.42 -1.78 -7.12
CA SER A 63 15.61 -1.63 -6.28
C SER A 63 15.20 -1.26 -4.86
N GLU A 64 16.11 -1.49 -3.92
CA GLU A 64 15.83 -1.14 -2.53
C GLU A 64 15.61 0.35 -2.34
N ASN A 65 16.33 1.18 -3.07
CA ASN A 65 16.13 2.63 -3.00
C ASN A 65 14.74 3.02 -3.48
N THR A 66 14.27 2.37 -4.54
CA THR A 66 12.92 2.63 -5.05
C THR A 66 11.88 2.20 -4.03
N VAL A 67 12.07 1.02 -3.42
CA VAL A 67 11.15 0.56 -2.38
C VAL A 67 11.11 1.55 -1.22
N SER A 68 12.27 1.97 -0.74
CA SER A 68 12.36 2.92 0.37
C SER A 68 11.60 4.21 0.06
N LYS A 69 11.78 4.72 -1.14
CA LYS A 69 11.12 5.95 -1.57
C LYS A 69 9.59 5.82 -1.51
N TYR A 70 9.07 4.74 -2.05
CA TYR A 70 7.62 4.59 -2.13
C TYR A 70 7.01 4.10 -0.83
N VAL A 71 7.76 3.42 0.02
CA VAL A 71 7.30 3.11 1.37
C VAL A 71 7.07 4.39 2.15
N ARG A 72 8.00 5.34 2.04
CA ARG A 72 7.83 6.64 2.67
C ARG A 72 6.62 7.37 2.13
N SER A 73 6.43 7.31 0.83
CA SER A 73 5.28 7.95 0.19
C SER A 73 3.97 7.35 0.68
N LEU A 74 3.90 6.03 0.79
CA LEU A 74 2.70 5.37 1.32
C LEU A 74 2.41 5.78 2.75
N GLU A 75 3.46 5.94 3.55
CA GLU A 75 3.30 6.35 4.93
C GLU A 75 2.76 7.78 4.99
N GLU A 76 3.31 8.68 4.17
CA GLU A 76 2.85 10.05 4.10
C GLU A 76 1.39 10.15 3.67
N LYS A 77 0.97 9.25 2.80
CA LYS A 77 -0.40 9.23 2.31
C LYS A 77 -1.37 8.50 3.23
N GLY A 78 -0.87 7.98 4.33
CA GLY A 78 -1.75 7.41 5.35
C GLY A 78 -2.16 5.97 5.16
N LEU A 79 -1.53 5.25 4.23
CA LEU A 79 -1.91 3.86 3.99
C LEU A 79 -1.22 2.90 4.92
N ILE A 80 -0.02 3.25 5.36
CA ILE A 80 0.74 2.39 6.26
C ILE A 80 1.41 3.22 7.33
N ARG A 81 1.85 2.53 8.36
CA ARG A 81 2.71 3.11 9.38
C ARG A 81 3.92 2.21 9.49
N THR A 82 5.10 2.78 9.64
CA THR A 82 6.30 2.00 9.82
C THR A 82 6.94 2.32 11.17
N GLU A 83 7.53 1.31 11.76
CA GLU A 83 8.24 1.47 13.03
C GLU A 83 9.55 0.70 12.94
N PRO A 84 10.64 1.27 13.44
CA PRO A 84 11.89 0.53 13.45
C PRO A 84 11.82 -0.62 14.43
N THR A 85 12.48 -1.71 14.13
CA THR A 85 12.61 -2.81 15.04
C THR A 85 14.07 -3.00 15.37
N MET A 86 14.34 -3.62 16.51
CA MET A 86 15.68 -3.86 16.96
C MET A 86 15.85 -5.36 17.17
N VAL A 87 17.00 -5.86 16.75
CA VAL A 87 17.35 -7.25 16.99
C VAL A 87 18.69 -7.23 17.72
N ARG A 88 19.03 -8.31 18.39
CA ARG A 88 20.32 -8.39 19.08
C ARG A 88 21.25 -9.27 18.29
N SER A 89 22.49 -8.81 18.15
CA SER A 89 23.52 -9.64 17.56
C SER A 89 23.92 -10.74 18.52
N LYS A 90 24.78 -11.63 18.06
CA LYS A 90 25.29 -12.69 18.92
C LYS A 90 26.03 -12.13 20.12
N ASP A 91 26.62 -10.95 19.98
CA ASP A 91 27.34 -10.29 21.05
C ASP A 91 26.45 -9.50 21.99
N GLY A 92 25.14 -9.55 21.76
CA GLY A 92 24.20 -8.79 22.58
C GLY A 92 24.04 -7.34 22.18
N ARG A 93 24.69 -6.91 21.10
CA ARG A 93 24.56 -5.52 20.67
C ARG A 93 23.24 -5.31 19.93
N PRO A 94 22.58 -4.16 20.16
CA PRO A 94 21.37 -3.88 19.41
C PRO A 94 21.70 -3.57 17.96
N LEU A 95 20.92 -4.14 17.06
CA LEU A 95 21.04 -3.89 15.62
C LEU A 95 19.67 -3.52 15.09
N ASN A 96 19.67 -2.74 14.02
CA ASN A 96 18.40 -2.40 13.38
C ASN A 96 17.88 -3.62 12.64
N GLY A 97 16.64 -3.97 12.90
CA GLY A 97 15.95 -5.01 12.16
C GLY A 97 15.17 -4.41 11.01
N ASN A 98 14.35 -5.23 10.38
CA ASN A 98 13.45 -4.75 9.34
C ASN A 98 12.40 -3.85 9.96
N LEU A 99 11.84 -2.96 9.13
CA LEU A 99 10.74 -2.15 9.60
C LEU A 99 9.52 -3.01 9.87
N LEU A 100 8.78 -2.63 10.90
CA LEU A 100 7.47 -3.21 11.16
C LEU A 100 6.46 -2.35 10.40
N TYR A 101 5.71 -2.96 9.51
CA TYR A 101 4.70 -2.27 8.74
C TYR A 101 3.35 -2.58 9.33
N THR A 102 2.57 -1.55 9.60
CA THR A 102 1.18 -1.70 10.02
C THR A 102 0.31 -1.12 8.92
N ILE A 103 -0.58 -1.93 8.36
CA ILE A 103 -1.49 -1.46 7.32
C ILE A 103 -2.64 -0.74 8.01
N ARG A 104 -2.82 0.51 7.65
CA ARG A 104 -3.87 1.32 8.26
C ARG A 104 -5.19 1.13 7.51
N PRO A 105 -6.32 1.38 8.17
CA PRO A 105 -7.59 1.35 7.45
C PRO A 105 -7.55 2.32 6.28
N ILE A 106 -8.09 1.92 5.15
CA ILE A 106 -8.05 2.76 3.94
C ILE A 106 -8.72 4.11 4.18
N GLN A 107 -9.64 4.19 5.11
CA GLN A 107 -10.30 5.43 5.46
C GLN A 107 -9.33 6.50 5.91
N ALA A 108 -8.23 6.10 6.54
CA ALA A 108 -7.21 7.06 6.97
C ALA A 108 -6.61 7.80 5.77
N ALA A 109 -6.33 7.06 4.70
CA ALA A 109 -5.79 7.68 3.48
C ALA A 109 -6.85 8.51 2.77
N VAL A 110 -8.07 8.01 2.74
CA VAL A 110 -9.18 8.76 2.13
C VAL A 110 -9.37 10.09 2.83
N GLU A 111 -9.31 10.10 4.15
CA GLU A 111 -9.47 11.35 4.90
C GLU A 111 -8.37 12.36 4.58
N ILE A 112 -7.14 11.89 4.42
CA ILE A 112 -6.04 12.78 4.07
C ILE A 112 -6.29 13.43 2.72
N VAL A 113 -6.74 12.64 1.75
CA VAL A 113 -7.03 13.15 0.41
C VAL A 113 -8.17 14.16 0.47
N LEU A 114 -9.22 13.85 1.22
CA LEU A 114 -10.37 14.75 1.33
C LEU A 114 -9.99 16.06 1.99
N ARG A 115 -9.14 16.02 3.03
CA ARG A 115 -8.69 17.26 3.66
C ARG A 115 -7.87 18.12 2.69
N ALA A 116 -7.05 17.48 1.90
CA ALA A 116 -6.23 18.21 0.93
C ALA A 116 -7.09 18.79 -0.18
N ALA A 117 -8.21 18.15 -0.51
CA ALA A 117 -9.07 18.61 -1.56
C ALA A 117 -10.03 19.71 -1.12
N VAL A 118 -10.27 19.83 0.17
CA VAL A 118 -11.18 20.84 0.69
C VAL A 118 -10.40 22.14 0.91
N PRO A 119 -10.76 23.21 0.27
CA PRO A 119 -10.04 24.48 0.43
C PRO A 119 -10.17 24.97 1.85
N ALA A 120 -9.18 25.67 2.30
CA ALA A 120 -9.24 26.29 3.59
C ALA A 120 -10.34 27.30 3.59
N ALA A 121 -10.72 27.68 4.74
CA ALA A 121 -11.79 28.58 4.96
C ALA A 121 -12.19 29.44 3.83
N GLY A 122 -13.40 29.49 3.55
CA GLY A 122 -13.96 30.37 2.58
C GLY A 122 -13.87 29.97 1.16
N GLY A 123 -13.01 29.07 0.85
CA GLY A 123 -12.90 28.69 -0.52
C GLY A 123 -13.78 27.53 -0.79
N GLY A 124 -14.76 27.66 -1.53
CA GLY A 124 -15.59 26.54 -1.87
C GLY A 124 -14.84 25.55 -2.73
N TYR A 125 -15.25 24.33 -2.70
CA TYR A 125 -14.68 23.33 -3.56
C TYR A 125 -14.89 23.75 -5.00
N ARG A 126 -13.83 23.63 -5.81
CA ARG A 126 -13.96 23.98 -7.17
C ARG A 126 -13.63 22.76 -7.96
N PRO A 127 -14.56 22.12 -8.61
CA PRO A 127 -14.28 20.95 -9.41
C PRO A 127 -13.36 21.31 -10.52
N SER A 128 -12.44 20.44 -10.82
CA SER A 128 -11.56 20.73 -11.90
C SER A 128 -12.32 20.64 -13.17
N LYS A 129 -11.93 21.50 -14.11
CA LYS A 129 -12.55 21.48 -15.33
C LYS A 129 -12.17 20.37 -16.07
N GLY A 130 -12.96 19.75 -16.58
CA GLY A 130 -12.64 18.63 -17.34
C GLY A 130 -11.78 17.75 -16.63
N GLY A 131 -11.36 18.08 -15.87
CA GLY A 131 -10.59 17.20 -15.25
C GLY A 131 -11.44 16.32 -14.63
N GLY A 132 -11.86 16.66 -14.50
CA GLY A 132 -12.37 15.88 -14.02
C GLY A 132 -12.65 14.85 -14.44
N THR A 133 -12.87 14.82 -14.64
CA THR A 133 -13.29 13.99 -14.86
C THR A 133 -12.80 13.03 -15.11
N PRO A 134 -12.66 12.69 -14.82
CA PRO A 134 -12.16 11.78 -15.10
C PRO A 134 -12.68 10.70 -15.53
N ARG A 135 -12.88 10.90 -15.94
CA ARG A 135 -13.28 10.24 -16.28
C ARG A 135 -13.33 9.29 -16.36
N ARG A 136 -13.48 9.02 -16.42
CA ARG A 136 -13.69 8.16 -16.30
C ARG A 136 -13.34 7.27 -16.25
N ILE A 137 -13.24 6.95 -16.04
CA ILE A 137 -12.93 6.06 -15.84
C ILE A 137 -13.28 5.27 -15.87
N GLY A 138 -13.43 5.00 -15.95
CA GLY A 138 -13.81 4.24 -15.93
C GLY A 138 -14.07 3.66 -16.07
N PRO A 139 -14.23 3.27 -16.35
CA PRO A 139 -14.64 2.42 -16.56
C PRO A 139 -14.98 1.88 -16.62
#